data_e35c66cffb18a7daf4a618b22489cd43
#
_entry.id   e35c66cffb18a7daf4a618b22489cd43
#
_cell.length_a   1.000
_cell.length_b   1.000
_cell.length_c   1.000
_cell.angle_alpha   90.00
_cell.angle_beta   90.00
_cell.angle_gamma   90.00
#
_symmetry.space_group_name_H-M   'P 1'
#
loop_
_entity.id
_entity.type
_entity.pdbx_description
1 polymer ?
#
loop_
_entity_poly.entity_id
_entity_poly.type
_entity_poly.pdbx_seq_one_letter_code
_entity_poly.pdbx_strand_id
1 'polypeptide(L)'
;MISSQYAIDVRLKREDVPSFDAYPFSLPAVRALDVLPLHPQVTFFVGENGSGKSTLLEAIAVSCGFNAEGGTKNFRFETHSSHSHLHQYLRIAKGIRRPKDGFFFRAESFFNVATEIERLDVTDFYGGKSLHEQSHGESFLTLMMNRFGGGGLYLLDEPEAALSPQRQMAALARIHDLVNLDSQFIIATHSPILMAYPNSFIYACNSAGVERIEYEETEHYRVMHDFMANPKRMLDVLLAPDDVA
;
A
#
# COMPACT_ATOMS: atom_id res chain seq x y z
N MET A 1 21.47 -6.51 -18.06
CA MET A 1 21.20 -6.89 -16.66
C MET A 1 19.81 -7.50 -16.58
N ILE A 2 19.63 -8.65 -15.93
CA ILE A 2 18.31 -9.24 -15.70
C ILE A 2 17.63 -8.37 -14.62
N SER A 3 16.44 -7.86 -14.91
CA SER A 3 15.67 -7.04 -13.96
C SER A 3 15.42 -7.83 -12.67
N SER A 4 15.64 -7.20 -11.51
CA SER A 4 15.29 -7.75 -10.19
C SER A 4 13.78 -7.66 -9.90
N GLN A 5 13.01 -7.05 -10.79
CA GLN A 5 11.58 -6.80 -10.65
C GLN A 5 10.78 -8.12 -10.57
N TYR A 6 9.89 -8.22 -9.57
CA TYR A 6 9.04 -9.39 -9.33
C TYR A 6 7.66 -9.26 -9.98
N ALA A 7 7.07 -8.07 -9.91
CA ALA A 7 5.84 -7.70 -10.58
C ALA A 7 6.13 -6.54 -11.53
N ILE A 8 5.82 -6.71 -12.82
CA ILE A 8 6.19 -5.77 -13.90
C ILE A 8 5.03 -4.83 -14.20
N ASP A 9 3.85 -5.38 -14.41
CA ASP A 9 2.63 -4.62 -14.66
C ASP A 9 1.39 -5.36 -14.12
N VAL A 10 0.32 -4.60 -13.96
CA VAL A 10 -1.02 -5.07 -13.60
C VAL A 10 -1.95 -4.79 -14.77
N ARG A 11 -2.73 -5.77 -15.20
CA ARG A 11 -3.68 -5.64 -16.30
C ARG A 11 -5.07 -6.11 -15.87
N LEU A 12 -6.08 -5.34 -16.23
CA LEU A 12 -7.47 -5.78 -16.12
C LEU A 12 -7.83 -6.60 -17.37
N LYS A 13 -8.37 -7.80 -17.16
CA LYS A 13 -8.97 -8.62 -18.21
C LYS A 13 -10.35 -8.05 -18.51
N ARG A 14 -10.41 -6.96 -19.27
CA ARG A 14 -11.63 -6.18 -19.50
C ARG A 14 -12.74 -7.01 -20.15
N GLU A 15 -12.36 -7.97 -20.98
CA GLU A 15 -13.25 -8.92 -21.66
C GLU A 15 -13.98 -9.87 -20.71
N ASP A 16 -13.38 -10.15 -19.54
CA ASP A 16 -13.96 -11.05 -18.53
C ASP A 16 -14.84 -10.30 -17.53
N VAL A 17 -14.83 -8.95 -17.52
CA VAL A 17 -15.57 -8.13 -16.57
C VAL A 17 -17.07 -8.20 -16.83
N PRO A 18 -17.90 -8.67 -15.88
CA PRO A 18 -19.32 -8.86 -16.09
C PRO A 18 -20.10 -7.55 -16.23
N SER A 19 -19.72 -6.51 -15.50
CA SER A 19 -20.33 -5.17 -15.55
C SER A 19 -19.41 -4.13 -14.91
N PHE A 20 -19.21 -3.01 -15.57
CA PHE A 20 -18.47 -1.86 -15.01
C PHE A 20 -19.33 -0.97 -14.10
N ASP A 21 -20.61 -1.29 -13.92
CA ASP A 21 -21.51 -0.55 -13.03
C ASP A 21 -21.62 -1.19 -11.63
N ALA A 22 -21.10 -2.42 -11.48
CA ALA A 22 -21.09 -3.16 -10.22
C ALA A 22 -19.72 -3.07 -9.52
N TYR A 23 -19.76 -3.05 -8.16
CA TYR A 23 -18.54 -3.17 -7.35
C TYR A 23 -17.87 -4.53 -7.57
N PRO A 24 -16.54 -4.62 -7.69
CA PRO A 24 -15.54 -3.53 -7.55
C PRO A 24 -15.22 -2.80 -8.86
N PHE A 25 -15.82 -3.16 -9.99
CA PHE A 25 -15.48 -2.61 -11.31
C PHE A 25 -16.00 -1.18 -11.53
N SER A 26 -16.97 -0.74 -10.73
CA SER A 26 -17.46 0.64 -10.72
C SER A 26 -16.51 1.62 -10.05
N LEU A 27 -15.53 1.15 -9.28
CA LEU A 27 -14.50 2.01 -8.69
C LEU A 27 -13.68 2.69 -9.81
N PRO A 28 -13.48 4.02 -9.77
CA PRO A 28 -12.79 4.74 -10.83
C PRO A 28 -11.41 4.16 -11.14
N ALA A 29 -10.62 3.83 -10.11
CA ALA A 29 -9.30 3.23 -10.25
C ALA A 29 -9.32 1.88 -10.99
N VAL A 30 -10.39 1.09 -10.84
CA VAL A 30 -10.54 -0.21 -11.51
C VAL A 30 -11.12 -0.04 -12.90
N ARG A 31 -12.15 0.81 -13.05
CA ARG A 31 -12.86 1.05 -14.32
C ARG A 31 -11.92 1.55 -15.41
N ALA A 32 -10.99 2.43 -15.05
CA ALA A 32 -10.01 3.02 -15.98
C ALA A 32 -8.76 2.15 -16.18
N LEU A 33 -8.61 1.07 -15.40
CA LEU A 33 -7.44 0.22 -15.47
C LEU A 33 -7.41 -0.56 -16.81
N ASP A 34 -6.31 -0.42 -17.54
CA ASP A 34 -5.95 -1.26 -18.67
C ASP A 34 -4.61 -1.95 -18.37
N VAL A 35 -3.52 -1.25 -18.55
CA VAL A 35 -2.16 -1.70 -18.19
C VAL A 35 -1.52 -0.68 -17.29
N LEU A 36 -1.10 -1.10 -16.11
CA LEU A 36 -0.46 -0.25 -15.11
C LEU A 36 0.95 -0.79 -14.82
N PRO A 37 2.00 -0.15 -15.38
CA PRO A 37 3.37 -0.50 -15.10
C PRO A 37 3.73 -0.30 -13.63
N LEU A 38 4.50 -1.21 -13.07
CA LEU A 38 5.02 -1.09 -11.71
C LEU A 38 6.50 -0.72 -11.76
N HIS A 39 6.94 0.11 -10.81
CA HIS A 39 8.35 0.46 -10.70
C HIS A 39 9.17 -0.74 -10.16
N PRO A 40 10.41 -0.96 -10.63
CA PRO A 40 11.25 -2.04 -10.13
C PRO A 40 11.51 -2.01 -8.62
N GLN A 41 11.44 -0.85 -8.01
CA GLN A 41 11.71 -0.62 -6.59
C GLN A 41 10.44 -0.29 -5.83
N VAL A 42 9.85 0.90 -6.05
CA VAL A 42 8.72 1.37 -5.27
C VAL A 42 7.63 1.95 -6.16
N THR A 43 6.40 1.50 -5.97
CA THR A 43 5.19 2.08 -6.59
C THR A 43 4.23 2.50 -5.50
N PHE A 44 3.72 3.73 -5.59
CA PHE A 44 2.70 4.26 -4.69
C PHE A 44 1.34 4.38 -5.39
N PHE A 45 0.28 4.05 -4.66
CA PHE A 45 -1.10 4.42 -4.96
C PHE A 45 -1.53 5.48 -3.96
N VAL A 46 -1.94 6.64 -4.44
CA VAL A 46 -2.36 7.78 -3.62
C VAL A 46 -3.74 8.28 -4.06
N GLY A 47 -4.42 9.06 -3.23
CA GLY A 47 -5.75 9.61 -3.53
C GLY A 47 -6.68 9.51 -2.33
N GLU A 48 -7.91 10.02 -2.45
CA GLU A 48 -8.88 10.06 -1.37
C GLU A 48 -9.39 8.69 -0.93
N ASN A 49 -10.06 8.66 0.23
CA ASN A 49 -10.76 7.47 0.72
C ASN A 49 -11.88 7.09 -0.27
N GLY A 50 -12.06 5.79 -0.50
CA GLY A 50 -13.04 5.30 -1.45
C GLY A 50 -12.63 5.35 -2.93
N SER A 51 -11.44 5.88 -3.28
CA SER A 51 -10.94 5.91 -4.67
C SER A 51 -10.60 4.53 -5.24
N GLY A 52 -10.51 3.49 -4.40
CA GLY A 52 -10.22 2.11 -4.81
C GLY A 52 -8.77 1.66 -4.61
N LYS A 53 -7.90 2.47 -3.97
CA LYS A 53 -6.49 2.12 -3.71
C LYS A 53 -6.33 0.78 -3.02
N SER A 54 -6.96 0.63 -1.84
CA SER A 54 -6.87 -0.60 -1.02
C SER A 54 -7.48 -1.79 -1.73
N THR A 55 -8.60 -1.61 -2.46
CA THR A 55 -9.22 -2.68 -3.26
C THR A 55 -8.29 -3.14 -4.39
N LEU A 56 -7.63 -2.21 -5.08
CA LEU A 56 -6.66 -2.54 -6.13
C LEU A 56 -5.42 -3.22 -5.54
N LEU A 57 -4.87 -2.68 -4.45
CA LEU A 57 -3.69 -3.26 -3.78
C LEU A 57 -3.98 -4.66 -3.24
N GLU A 58 -5.14 -4.88 -2.60
CA GLU A 58 -5.60 -6.20 -2.15
C GLU A 58 -5.67 -7.19 -3.31
N ALA A 59 -6.30 -6.79 -4.42
CA ALA A 59 -6.43 -7.65 -5.59
C ALA A 59 -5.06 -8.00 -6.20
N ILE A 60 -4.11 -7.07 -6.22
CA ILE A 60 -2.72 -7.32 -6.62
C ILE A 60 -2.06 -8.32 -5.66
N ALA A 61 -2.22 -8.13 -4.34
CA ALA A 61 -1.64 -9.00 -3.33
C ALA A 61 -2.15 -10.44 -3.47
N VAL A 62 -3.47 -10.64 -3.59
CA VAL A 62 -4.09 -11.95 -3.79
C VAL A 62 -3.62 -12.59 -5.10
N SER A 63 -3.52 -11.82 -6.19
CA SER A 63 -2.97 -12.30 -7.47
C SER A 63 -1.49 -12.70 -7.40
N CYS A 64 -0.75 -12.13 -6.44
CA CYS A 64 0.62 -12.52 -6.12
C CYS A 64 0.71 -13.71 -5.15
N GLY A 65 -0.42 -14.19 -4.62
CA GLY A 65 -0.52 -15.37 -3.76
C GLY A 65 -0.48 -15.07 -2.26
N PHE A 66 -0.72 -13.81 -1.84
CA PHE A 66 -0.89 -13.45 -0.44
C PHE A 66 -2.34 -13.70 0.02
N ASN A 67 -2.52 -13.84 1.33
CA ASN A 67 -3.85 -13.83 1.93
C ASN A 67 -4.44 -12.42 1.85
N ALA A 68 -5.73 -12.32 1.57
CA ALA A 68 -6.43 -11.04 1.44
C ALA A 68 -6.45 -10.22 2.74
N GLU A 69 -6.42 -10.88 3.91
CA GLU A 69 -6.32 -10.22 5.21
C GLU A 69 -4.89 -9.81 5.58
N GLY A 70 -3.88 -10.21 4.79
CA GLY A 70 -2.48 -9.88 5.01
C GLY A 70 -1.63 -11.06 5.47
N GLY A 71 -0.37 -10.77 5.78
CA GLY A 71 0.61 -11.75 6.22
C GLY A 71 1.49 -12.26 5.10
N THR A 72 2.14 -13.40 5.35
CA THR A 72 2.97 -14.09 4.36
C THR A 72 2.12 -14.98 3.45
N LYS A 73 2.71 -15.46 2.36
CA LYS A 73 2.03 -16.41 1.44
C LYS A 73 1.63 -17.75 2.09
N ASN A 74 2.19 -18.06 3.25
CA ASN A 74 1.90 -19.29 3.99
C ASN A 74 0.69 -19.14 4.93
N PHE A 75 0.23 -17.92 5.16
CA PHE A 75 -0.93 -17.67 6.01
C PHE A 75 -2.21 -18.03 5.25
N ARG A 76 -2.98 -18.96 5.84
CA ARG A 76 -4.24 -19.45 5.31
C ARG A 76 -5.29 -19.35 6.40
N PHE A 77 -5.74 -18.15 6.65
CA PHE A 77 -6.87 -17.89 7.54
C PHE A 77 -7.85 -16.95 6.85
N GLU A 78 -9.10 -17.07 7.18
CA GLU A 78 -10.18 -16.23 6.69
C GLU A 78 -11.10 -15.94 7.88
N THR A 79 -11.09 -14.66 8.32
CA THR A 79 -11.96 -14.22 9.44
C THR A 79 -13.24 -13.57 8.91
N HIS A 80 -13.20 -13.01 7.70
CA HIS A 80 -14.35 -12.42 7.03
C HIS A 80 -14.34 -12.66 5.52
N SER A 81 -15.50 -13.02 4.96
CA SER A 81 -15.70 -13.23 3.51
C SER A 81 -15.89 -11.92 2.71
N SER A 82 -15.39 -10.78 3.22
CA SER A 82 -15.60 -9.44 2.63
C SER A 82 -14.61 -9.08 1.50
N HIS A 83 -13.87 -10.06 0.98
CA HIS A 83 -12.83 -9.78 -0.02
C HIS A 83 -13.43 -9.54 -1.40
N SER A 84 -12.86 -8.55 -2.07
CA SER A 84 -13.19 -8.27 -3.46
C SER A 84 -12.74 -9.43 -4.36
N HIS A 85 -13.61 -9.87 -5.27
CA HIS A 85 -13.24 -10.86 -6.29
C HIS A 85 -12.45 -10.25 -7.47
N LEU A 86 -12.02 -8.99 -7.38
CA LEU A 86 -11.27 -8.29 -8.41
C LEU A 86 -10.00 -9.05 -8.85
N HIS A 87 -9.33 -9.74 -7.93
CA HIS A 87 -8.11 -10.52 -8.22
C HIS A 87 -8.30 -11.56 -9.32
N GLN A 88 -9.51 -12.10 -9.54
CA GLN A 88 -9.80 -13.07 -10.60
C GLN A 88 -9.73 -12.44 -11.99
N TYR A 89 -9.95 -11.13 -12.06
CA TYR A 89 -9.97 -10.31 -13.28
C TYR A 89 -8.66 -9.56 -13.51
N LEU A 90 -7.67 -9.74 -12.63
CA LEU A 90 -6.35 -9.17 -12.82
C LEU A 90 -5.37 -10.19 -13.41
N ARG A 91 -4.46 -9.70 -14.23
CA ARG A 91 -3.28 -10.41 -14.68
C ARG A 91 -2.04 -9.63 -14.26
N ILE A 92 -1.17 -10.27 -13.48
CA ILE A 92 0.11 -9.69 -13.09
C ILE A 92 1.19 -10.24 -14.02
N ALA A 93 1.85 -9.38 -14.80
CA ALA A 93 3.05 -9.75 -15.49
C ALA A 93 4.19 -9.89 -14.47
N LYS A 94 4.73 -11.09 -14.35
CA LYS A 94 5.78 -11.42 -13.37
C LYS A 94 7.16 -11.39 -14.01
N GLY A 95 8.15 -10.92 -13.26
CA GLY A 95 9.54 -10.99 -13.65
C GLY A 95 10.07 -12.43 -13.71
N ILE A 96 11.28 -12.57 -14.25
CA ILE A 96 11.97 -13.87 -14.37
C ILE A 96 12.35 -14.39 -12.98
N ARG A 97 12.75 -13.51 -12.08
CA ARG A 97 13.09 -13.86 -10.69
C ARG A 97 11.82 -14.00 -9.86
N ARG A 98 11.82 -14.95 -8.93
CA ARG A 98 10.78 -15.08 -7.92
C ARG A 98 11.24 -14.44 -6.61
N PRO A 99 10.38 -13.71 -5.89
CA PRO A 99 10.74 -13.18 -4.60
C PRO A 99 11.01 -14.32 -3.62
N LYS A 100 12.10 -14.19 -2.84
CA LYS A 100 12.48 -15.16 -1.79
C LYS A 100 11.64 -14.95 -0.52
N ASP A 101 11.16 -13.74 -0.33
CA ASP A 101 10.37 -13.31 0.80
C ASP A 101 9.19 -12.45 0.32
N GLY A 102 8.26 -12.16 1.21
CA GLY A 102 7.16 -11.25 0.93
C GLY A 102 6.16 -11.18 2.05
N PHE A 103 5.50 -10.04 2.10
CA PHE A 103 4.47 -9.76 3.08
C PHE A 103 3.42 -8.81 2.49
N PHE A 104 2.16 -9.05 2.81
CA PHE A 104 1.09 -8.10 2.60
C PHE A 104 0.67 -7.54 3.96
N PHE A 105 0.88 -6.25 4.15
CA PHE A 105 0.47 -5.53 5.34
C PHE A 105 -0.79 -4.72 5.05
N ARG A 106 -1.78 -4.84 5.93
CA ARG A 106 -2.99 -4.00 5.95
C ARG A 106 -3.17 -3.46 7.36
N ALA A 107 -3.23 -2.13 7.51
CA ALA A 107 -3.45 -1.53 8.81
C ALA A 107 -4.79 -1.99 9.42
N GLU A 108 -5.83 -2.10 8.61
CA GLU A 108 -7.18 -2.51 9.00
C GLU A 108 -7.26 -3.92 9.60
N SER A 109 -6.53 -4.89 9.03
CA SER A 109 -6.57 -6.30 9.46
C SER A 109 -5.32 -6.76 10.21
N PHE A 110 -4.41 -5.84 10.55
CA PHE A 110 -3.14 -6.19 11.19
C PHE A 110 -3.32 -6.91 12.54
N PHE A 111 -4.38 -6.59 13.28
CA PHE A 111 -4.72 -7.29 14.52
C PHE A 111 -4.95 -8.79 14.29
N ASN A 112 -5.63 -9.16 13.20
CA ASN A 112 -5.87 -10.56 12.86
C ASN A 112 -4.56 -11.28 12.51
N VAL A 113 -3.68 -10.60 11.77
CA VAL A 113 -2.34 -11.12 11.43
C VAL A 113 -1.51 -11.33 12.69
N ALA A 114 -1.53 -10.40 13.65
CA ALA A 114 -0.83 -10.52 14.92
C ALA A 114 -1.35 -11.72 15.74
N THR A 115 -2.66 -11.93 15.78
CA THR A 115 -3.29 -13.09 16.42
C THR A 115 -2.85 -14.41 15.76
N GLU A 116 -2.76 -14.44 14.44
CA GLU A 116 -2.34 -15.65 13.71
C GLU A 116 -0.85 -15.96 13.95
N ILE A 117 0.01 -14.94 14.05
CA ILE A 117 1.43 -15.09 14.41
C ILE A 117 1.58 -15.76 15.79
N GLU A 118 0.79 -15.34 16.77
CA GLU A 118 0.78 -15.95 18.11
C GLU A 118 0.22 -17.39 18.07
N ARG A 119 -0.87 -17.62 17.34
CA ARG A 119 -1.47 -18.95 17.20
C ARG A 119 -0.51 -19.97 16.59
N LEU A 120 0.35 -19.53 15.68
CA LEU A 120 1.36 -20.36 15.02
C LEU A 120 2.63 -20.52 15.82
N ASP A 121 2.77 -19.86 16.98
CA ASP A 121 3.95 -19.86 17.84
C ASP A 121 5.24 -19.46 17.10
N VAL A 122 5.14 -18.44 16.23
CA VAL A 122 6.26 -17.95 15.41
C VAL A 122 6.70 -16.53 15.77
N THR A 123 6.33 -16.05 16.96
CA THR A 123 6.66 -14.70 17.47
C THR A 123 8.15 -14.38 17.46
N ASP A 124 9.01 -15.37 17.63
CA ASP A 124 10.48 -15.18 17.58
C ASP A 124 10.96 -14.59 16.25
N PHE A 125 10.31 -14.94 15.14
CA PHE A 125 10.60 -14.38 13.81
C PHE A 125 10.07 -12.96 13.62
N TYR A 126 9.29 -12.45 14.57
CA TYR A 126 8.65 -11.14 14.56
C TYR A 126 9.13 -10.22 15.69
N GLY A 127 10.32 -10.51 16.27
CA GLY A 127 10.95 -9.70 17.31
C GLY A 127 10.81 -10.25 18.73
N GLY A 128 10.29 -11.47 18.90
CA GLY A 128 10.28 -12.22 20.16
C GLY A 128 9.32 -11.69 21.24
N LYS A 129 8.52 -10.65 20.92
CA LYS A 129 7.48 -10.09 21.80
C LYS A 129 6.14 -10.14 21.10
N SER A 130 5.07 -10.35 21.87
CA SER A 130 3.72 -10.26 21.33
C SER A 130 3.50 -8.92 20.62
N LEU A 131 2.98 -8.97 19.39
CA LEU A 131 2.62 -7.76 18.65
C LEU A 131 1.40 -7.07 19.27
N HIS A 132 0.59 -7.79 20.05
CA HIS A 132 -0.54 -7.23 20.81
C HIS A 132 -0.12 -6.42 22.03
N GLU A 133 1.07 -6.68 22.59
CA GLU A 133 1.60 -5.94 23.74
C GLU A 133 2.29 -4.62 23.35
N GLN A 134 2.39 -4.35 22.06
CA GLN A 134 3.04 -3.16 21.50
C GLN A 134 1.96 -2.19 20.97
N SER A 135 2.29 -0.89 20.91
CA SER A 135 1.45 0.04 20.15
C SER A 135 1.42 -0.36 18.68
N HIS A 136 0.32 -0.08 17.94
CA HIS A 136 0.20 -0.42 16.53
C HIS A 136 1.41 0.03 15.68
N GLY A 137 1.93 1.23 15.96
CA GLY A 137 3.10 1.75 15.25
C GLY A 137 4.41 1.05 15.63
N GLU A 138 4.55 0.58 16.86
CA GLU A 138 5.70 -0.23 17.29
C GLU A 138 5.65 -1.60 16.65
N SER A 139 4.49 -2.24 16.67
CA SER A 139 4.29 -3.56 16.07
C SER A 139 4.62 -3.56 14.57
N PHE A 140 4.19 -2.54 13.82
CA PHE A 140 4.50 -2.44 12.40
C PHE A 140 6.00 -2.24 12.13
N LEU A 141 6.67 -1.33 12.88
CA LEU A 141 8.12 -1.16 12.74
C LEU A 141 8.89 -2.42 13.16
N THR A 142 8.47 -3.06 14.25
CA THR A 142 9.05 -4.35 14.69
C THR A 142 8.92 -5.41 13.60
N LEU A 143 7.75 -5.50 12.96
CA LEU A 143 7.51 -6.37 11.82
C LEU A 143 8.49 -6.06 10.67
N MET A 144 8.59 -4.79 10.25
CA MET A 144 9.49 -4.38 9.16
C MET A 144 10.96 -4.68 9.46
N MET A 145 11.40 -4.43 10.69
CA MET A 145 12.80 -4.60 11.08
C MET A 145 13.22 -6.06 11.21
N ASN A 146 12.32 -6.92 11.72
CA ASN A 146 12.66 -8.30 12.05
C ASN A 146 12.21 -9.30 10.97
N ARG A 147 11.09 -9.04 10.28
CA ARG A 147 10.47 -10.00 9.37
C ARG A 147 10.77 -9.73 7.89
N PHE A 148 10.95 -8.47 7.48
CA PHE A 148 11.20 -8.15 6.09
C PHE A 148 12.69 -8.38 5.76
N GLY A 149 12.93 -9.32 4.85
CA GLY A 149 14.26 -9.66 4.33
C GLY A 149 14.54 -9.03 2.96
N GLY A 150 15.76 -9.17 2.47
CA GLY A 150 16.12 -8.81 1.10
C GLY A 150 15.53 -9.76 0.06
N GLY A 151 15.41 -9.30 -1.18
CA GLY A 151 14.90 -10.11 -2.28
C GLY A 151 13.39 -10.38 -2.18
N GLY A 152 12.64 -9.48 -1.55
CA GLY A 152 11.22 -9.64 -1.23
C GLY A 152 10.28 -8.80 -2.10
N LEU A 153 9.00 -9.21 -2.14
CA LEU A 153 7.87 -8.43 -2.66
C LEU A 153 6.96 -8.05 -1.49
N TYR A 154 6.86 -6.75 -1.22
CA TYR A 154 6.10 -6.21 -0.10
C TYR A 154 4.97 -5.31 -0.61
N LEU A 155 3.76 -5.60 -0.13
CA LEU A 155 2.58 -4.77 -0.38
C LEU A 155 2.15 -4.17 0.96
N LEU A 156 1.96 -2.84 1.00
CA LEU A 156 1.65 -2.14 2.24
C LEU A 156 0.42 -1.26 2.03
N ASP A 157 -0.63 -1.51 2.80
CA ASP A 157 -1.88 -0.74 2.77
C ASP A 157 -1.96 0.13 4.02
N GLU A 158 -1.84 1.44 3.82
CA GLU A 158 -1.85 2.49 4.85
C GLU A 158 -0.86 2.24 6.01
N PRO A 159 0.43 1.97 5.71
CA PRO A 159 1.40 1.66 6.75
C PRO A 159 1.61 2.81 7.73
N GLU A 160 1.25 4.05 7.35
CA GLU A 160 1.33 5.24 8.19
C GLU A 160 0.23 5.35 9.24
N ALA A 161 -0.87 4.62 9.16
CA ALA A 161 -2.07 4.81 9.97
C ALA A 161 -1.81 4.86 11.50
N ALA A 162 -0.75 4.19 11.94
CA ALA A 162 -0.34 4.20 13.35
C ALA A 162 1.06 4.80 13.58
N LEU A 163 1.67 5.41 12.57
CA LEU A 163 3.05 5.92 12.65
C LEU A 163 3.09 7.43 12.88
N SER A 164 3.82 7.86 13.91
CA SER A 164 4.23 9.27 14.01
C SER A 164 5.12 9.66 12.82
N PRO A 165 5.23 10.96 12.47
CA PRO A 165 6.10 11.42 11.39
C PRO A 165 7.54 10.89 11.49
N GLN A 166 8.11 10.84 12.69
CA GLN A 166 9.45 10.31 12.91
C GLN A 166 9.53 8.81 12.61
N ARG A 167 8.49 8.03 12.97
CA ARG A 167 8.42 6.59 12.66
C ARG A 167 8.20 6.34 11.17
N GLN A 168 7.48 7.22 10.47
CA GLN A 168 7.34 7.15 9.01
C GLN A 168 8.70 7.36 8.32
N MET A 169 9.54 8.28 8.81
CA MET A 169 10.92 8.44 8.32
C MET A 169 11.78 7.20 8.58
N ALA A 170 11.64 6.56 9.73
CA ALA A 170 12.34 5.30 10.02
C ALA A 170 11.87 4.16 9.08
N ALA A 171 10.57 4.06 8.81
CA ALA A 171 10.01 3.11 7.84
C ALA A 171 10.56 3.37 6.43
N LEU A 172 10.64 4.66 6.01
CA LEU A 172 11.20 5.05 4.72
C LEU A 172 12.67 4.63 4.58
N ALA A 173 13.49 4.84 5.62
CA ALA A 173 14.88 4.39 5.65
C ALA A 173 14.97 2.86 5.52
N ARG A 174 14.10 2.12 6.23
CA ARG A 174 14.06 0.65 6.12
C ARG A 174 13.62 0.17 4.75
N ILE A 175 12.66 0.83 4.10
CA ILE A 175 12.28 0.56 2.71
C ILE A 175 13.49 0.71 1.80
N HIS A 176 14.28 1.79 1.98
CA HIS A 176 15.49 2.03 1.20
C HIS A 176 16.54 0.92 1.37
N ASP A 177 16.79 0.48 2.60
CA ASP A 177 17.70 -0.65 2.88
C ASP A 177 17.26 -1.92 2.16
N LEU A 178 15.95 -2.23 2.21
CA LEU A 178 15.39 -3.42 1.58
C LEU A 178 15.39 -3.33 0.05
N VAL A 179 15.17 -2.14 -0.52
CA VAL A 179 15.31 -1.90 -1.96
C VAL A 179 16.75 -2.15 -2.42
N ASN A 180 17.73 -1.68 -1.65
CA ASN A 180 19.16 -1.96 -1.93
C ASN A 180 19.53 -3.44 -1.79
N LEU A 181 18.67 -4.23 -1.15
CA LEU A 181 18.74 -5.68 -1.06
C LEU A 181 17.79 -6.38 -2.05
N ASP A 182 17.55 -5.79 -3.22
CA ASP A 182 16.73 -6.36 -4.30
C ASP A 182 15.24 -6.59 -3.92
N SER A 183 14.66 -5.78 -3.05
CA SER A 183 13.22 -5.86 -2.75
C SER A 183 12.40 -4.89 -3.59
N GLN A 184 11.13 -5.24 -3.83
CA GLN A 184 10.15 -4.41 -4.53
C GLN A 184 8.95 -4.13 -3.61
N PHE A 185 8.49 -2.87 -3.62
CA PHE A 185 7.37 -2.39 -2.81
C PHE A 185 6.23 -1.87 -3.67
N ILE A 186 5.00 -2.16 -3.26
CA ILE A 186 3.77 -1.56 -3.78
C ILE A 186 2.99 -1.06 -2.57
N ILE A 187 2.73 0.25 -2.49
CA ILE A 187 2.28 0.91 -1.26
C ILE A 187 1.06 1.78 -1.57
N ALA A 188 -0.07 1.54 -0.90
CA ALA A 188 -1.17 2.49 -0.85
C ALA A 188 -0.99 3.36 0.40
N THR A 189 -0.99 4.70 0.24
CA THR A 189 -0.67 5.62 1.34
C THR A 189 -1.29 7.00 1.15
N HIS A 190 -1.52 7.68 2.27
CA HIS A 190 -1.85 9.11 2.35
C HIS A 190 -0.66 9.95 2.86
N SER A 191 0.47 9.32 3.20
CA SER A 191 1.61 9.99 3.82
C SER A 191 2.48 10.72 2.80
N PRO A 192 2.58 12.06 2.83
CA PRO A 192 3.54 12.79 2.03
C PRO A 192 4.99 12.44 2.39
N ILE A 193 5.25 11.93 3.60
CA ILE A 193 6.59 11.48 3.99
C ILE A 193 6.97 10.20 3.22
N LEU A 194 6.07 9.21 3.16
CA LEU A 194 6.38 7.95 2.49
C LEU A 194 6.47 8.12 0.97
N MET A 195 5.54 8.88 0.37
CA MET A 195 5.52 9.09 -1.09
C MET A 195 6.68 9.98 -1.60
N ALA A 196 7.44 10.62 -0.70
CA ALA A 196 8.67 11.33 -1.04
C ALA A 196 9.85 10.41 -1.39
N TYR A 197 9.67 9.08 -1.40
CA TYR A 197 10.74 8.15 -1.76
C TYR A 197 11.22 8.40 -3.19
N PRO A 198 12.55 8.61 -3.39
CA PRO A 198 13.09 8.97 -4.69
C PRO A 198 12.99 7.82 -5.70
N ASN A 199 12.92 8.16 -6.99
CA ASN A 199 12.87 7.20 -8.08
C ASN A 199 11.75 6.15 -7.89
N SER A 200 10.53 6.60 -7.61
CA SER A 200 9.34 5.77 -7.50
C SER A 200 8.33 6.11 -8.61
N PHE A 201 7.31 5.27 -8.77
CA PHE A 201 6.10 5.63 -9.51
C PHE A 201 5.01 6.00 -8.50
N ILE A 202 4.35 7.12 -8.74
CA ILE A 202 3.19 7.55 -7.96
C ILE A 202 1.98 7.58 -8.88
N TYR A 203 0.96 6.83 -8.51
CA TYR A 203 -0.31 6.76 -9.21
C TYR A 203 -1.41 7.42 -8.37
N ALA A 204 -1.94 8.52 -8.86
CA ALA A 204 -3.13 9.16 -8.28
C ALA A 204 -4.38 8.38 -8.70
N CYS A 205 -5.11 7.89 -7.70
CA CYS A 205 -6.43 7.29 -7.87
C CYS A 205 -7.48 8.38 -7.60
N ASN A 206 -8.19 8.82 -8.61
CA ASN A 206 -9.18 9.88 -8.54
C ASN A 206 -10.47 9.51 -9.30
N SER A 207 -11.42 10.40 -9.42
CA SER A 207 -12.68 10.17 -10.13
C SER A 207 -12.52 9.88 -11.63
N ALA A 208 -11.39 10.29 -12.24
CA ALA A 208 -11.07 10.02 -13.64
C ALA A 208 -10.38 8.67 -13.85
N GLY A 209 -9.86 8.05 -12.77
CA GLY A 209 -9.19 6.76 -12.83
C GLY A 209 -7.84 6.72 -12.12
N VAL A 210 -6.84 6.18 -12.78
CA VAL A 210 -5.47 6.04 -12.27
C VAL A 210 -4.53 6.77 -13.20
N GLU A 211 -3.81 7.76 -12.70
CA GLU A 211 -2.90 8.60 -13.45
C GLU A 211 -1.53 8.63 -12.76
N ARG A 212 -0.45 8.54 -13.56
CA ARG A 212 0.90 8.73 -13.03
C ARG A 212 1.20 10.22 -12.89
N ILE A 213 1.64 10.62 -11.70
CA ILE A 213 1.96 12.02 -11.36
C ILE A 213 3.31 12.09 -10.66
N GLU A 214 3.87 13.31 -10.56
CA GLU A 214 5.05 13.61 -9.76
C GLU A 214 4.67 13.87 -8.30
N TYR A 215 5.64 13.77 -7.39
CA TYR A 215 5.43 13.93 -5.94
C TYR A 215 4.77 15.25 -5.57
N GLU A 216 5.29 16.35 -6.14
CA GLU A 216 4.80 17.72 -5.88
C GLU A 216 3.41 17.98 -6.47
N GLU A 217 2.93 17.11 -7.35
CA GLU A 217 1.58 17.18 -7.92
C GLU A 217 0.54 16.48 -7.05
N THR A 218 0.97 15.67 -6.08
CA THR A 218 0.05 14.99 -5.17
C THR A 218 -0.72 16.01 -4.32
N GLU A 219 -2.02 15.78 -4.14
CA GLU A 219 -2.86 16.63 -3.31
C GLU A 219 -2.34 16.68 -1.87
N HIS A 220 -1.95 15.53 -1.33
CA HIS A 220 -1.39 15.40 0.02
C HIS A 220 -0.16 16.29 0.24
N TYR A 221 0.78 16.32 -0.73
CA TYR A 221 1.93 17.21 -0.67
C TYR A 221 1.50 18.67 -0.71
N ARG A 222 0.68 19.05 -1.70
CA ARG A 222 0.26 20.46 -1.89
C ARG A 222 -0.45 21.00 -0.66
N VAL A 223 -1.45 20.28 -0.15
CA VAL A 223 -2.22 20.72 1.02
C VAL A 223 -1.34 20.84 2.25
N MET A 224 -0.51 19.83 2.53
CA MET A 224 0.39 19.86 3.69
C MET A 224 1.48 20.94 3.56
N HIS A 225 2.07 21.07 2.39
CA HIS A 225 3.08 22.11 2.10
C HIS A 225 2.51 23.51 2.32
N ASP A 226 1.35 23.80 1.73
CA ASP A 226 0.73 25.13 1.82
C ASP A 226 0.28 25.45 3.24
N PHE A 227 -0.29 24.47 3.93
CA PHE A 227 -0.65 24.61 5.35
C PHE A 227 0.57 24.90 6.22
N MET A 228 1.63 24.12 6.09
CA MET A 228 2.84 24.25 6.90
C MET A 228 3.63 25.54 6.57
N ALA A 229 3.58 25.99 5.32
CA ALA A 229 4.22 27.24 4.89
C ALA A 229 3.54 28.48 5.49
N ASN A 230 2.19 28.46 5.64
CA ASN A 230 1.45 29.59 6.21
C ASN A 230 0.18 29.14 6.95
N PRO A 231 0.30 28.49 8.14
CA PRO A 231 -0.84 27.99 8.88
C PRO A 231 -1.87 29.06 9.22
N LYS A 232 -1.40 30.25 9.60
CA LYS A 232 -2.29 31.35 9.99
C LYS A 232 -3.22 31.76 8.86
N ARG A 233 -2.69 31.98 7.66
CA ARG A 233 -3.47 32.34 6.47
C ARG A 233 -4.52 31.27 6.14
N MET A 234 -4.13 29.99 6.19
CA MET A 234 -5.04 28.88 5.92
C MET A 234 -6.16 28.83 6.96
N LEU A 235 -5.85 29.01 8.24
CA LEU A 235 -6.84 29.06 9.31
C LEU A 235 -7.77 30.26 9.21
N ASP A 236 -7.26 31.44 8.85
CA ASP A 236 -8.07 32.63 8.63
C ASP A 236 -9.13 32.42 7.53
N VAL A 237 -8.79 31.65 6.49
CA VAL A 237 -9.74 31.27 5.42
C VAL A 237 -10.72 30.20 5.89
N LEU A 238 -10.22 29.11 6.49
CA LEU A 238 -11.02 27.95 6.88
C LEU A 238 -12.02 28.26 8.01
N LEU A 239 -11.67 29.19 8.90
CA LEU A 239 -12.47 29.56 10.08
C LEU A 239 -13.21 30.88 9.88
N ALA A 240 -13.12 31.49 8.70
CA ALA A 240 -13.94 32.65 8.38
C ALA A 240 -15.41 32.26 8.51
N PRO A 241 -16.26 33.11 9.15
CA PRO A 241 -17.69 32.84 9.17
C PRO A 241 -18.21 32.84 7.72
N ASP A 242 -19.06 31.85 7.40
CA ASP A 242 -19.77 31.85 6.12
C ASP A 242 -20.51 33.18 6.01
N ASP A 243 -20.06 34.08 5.15
CA ASP A 243 -20.81 35.26 4.81
C ASP A 243 -22.16 34.78 4.25
N VAL A 244 -23.21 34.99 5.01
CA VAL A 244 -24.58 34.68 4.61
C VAL A 244 -24.87 35.48 3.35
N ALA A 245 -24.81 34.81 2.20
CA ALA A 245 -25.23 35.33 0.91
C ALA A 245 -26.76 35.31 0.79
#